data_03acc6baa903f06cf396b936ec0b0c8c
#
_entry.id   03acc6baa903f06cf396b936ec0b0c8c
#
_cell.length_a   1.000
_cell.length_b   1.000
_cell.length_c   1.000
_cell.angle_alpha   90.00
_cell.angle_beta   90.00
_cell.angle_gamma   90.00
#
_symmetry.space_group_name_H-M   'P 1'
#
loop_
_entity.id
_entity.type
_entity.pdbx_description
1 polymer ?
#
loop_
_entity_poly.entity_id
_entity_poly.type
_entity_poly.pdbx_seq_one_letter_code
_entity_poly.pdbx_strand_id
1 'polypeptide(L)'
;CASERTACKGAKQKEQAMTTPKTRPTIVLGESHSYPVLPLRDIVVFPHMIVPLFVGREKSIRALEEVMKNDALILLATQKNASDDDPSPESIYEVGTLASVLQLLKLPDGTVKVLVEGLERARVQKYTDRSEYSEATAVALADTDATSVEAEALARSVVSDFESYVKLSKKISAEVVGVVQAITDFAKVTDQVAQHLAVKIADRQGILETLS
;
A
#
# COMPACT_ATOMS: atom_id res chain seq x y z
N CYS A 1 61.92 -19.34 -28.45
CA CYS A 1 61.68 -19.45 -27.05
C CYS A 1 60.34 -18.89 -26.78
N ALA A 2 59.42 -19.76 -26.35
CA ALA A 2 58.02 -19.57 -26.32
C ALA A 2 57.56 -18.64 -25.19
N SER A 3 56.61 -17.77 -25.50
CA SER A 3 55.87 -16.87 -24.63
C SER A 3 54.51 -17.45 -24.36
N GLU A 4 54.20 -17.87 -23.14
CA GLU A 4 52.88 -18.24 -22.68
C GLU A 4 52.12 -17.01 -22.18
N ARG A 5 51.01 -16.69 -22.82
CA ARG A 5 50.06 -15.69 -22.37
C ARG A 5 48.92 -16.38 -21.67
N THR A 6 48.86 -16.25 -20.38
CA THR A 6 47.73 -16.70 -19.55
C THR A 6 46.60 -15.68 -19.65
N ALA A 7 45.49 -16.06 -20.27
CA ALA A 7 44.29 -15.24 -20.39
C ALA A 7 43.41 -15.43 -19.16
N CYS A 8 43.27 -14.38 -18.35
CA CYS A 8 42.28 -14.27 -17.29
C CYS A 8 40.87 -14.12 -17.90
N LYS A 9 40.04 -15.18 -17.81
CA LYS A 9 38.63 -15.12 -18.15
C LYS A 9 37.85 -14.55 -16.94
N GLY A 10 37.46 -13.30 -17.03
CA GLY A 10 36.50 -12.70 -16.13
C GLY A 10 35.12 -13.28 -16.37
N ALA A 11 34.58 -14.02 -15.39
CA ALA A 11 33.21 -14.48 -15.37
C ALA A 11 32.28 -13.31 -15.07
N LYS A 12 31.59 -12.79 -16.09
CA LYS A 12 30.44 -11.90 -15.93
C LYS A 12 29.26 -12.76 -15.50
N GLN A 13 28.93 -12.73 -14.22
CA GLN A 13 27.63 -13.21 -13.75
C GLN A 13 26.55 -12.29 -14.31
N LYS A 14 25.79 -12.82 -15.25
CA LYS A 14 24.54 -12.23 -15.71
C LYS A 14 23.48 -12.49 -14.64
N GLU A 15 23.16 -11.47 -13.90
CA GLU A 15 21.97 -11.39 -13.08
C GLU A 15 20.76 -11.33 -14.02
N GLN A 16 20.19 -12.51 -14.28
CA GLN A 16 18.91 -12.61 -15.00
C GLN A 16 17.79 -12.39 -14.00
N ALA A 17 17.30 -11.15 -13.92
CA ALA A 17 16.00 -10.86 -13.34
C ALA A 17 14.93 -11.48 -14.24
N MET A 18 14.47 -12.67 -13.87
CA MET A 18 13.26 -13.27 -14.46
C MET A 18 12.05 -12.51 -13.93
N THR A 19 11.62 -11.50 -14.67
CA THR A 19 10.33 -10.82 -14.46
C THR A 19 9.25 -11.70 -15.05
N THR A 20 8.75 -12.68 -14.30
CA THR A 20 7.49 -13.33 -14.61
C THR A 20 6.36 -12.32 -14.40
N PRO A 21 5.41 -12.15 -15.33
CA PRO A 21 4.25 -11.31 -15.09
C PRO A 21 3.44 -11.93 -13.95
N LYS A 22 3.43 -11.26 -12.79
CA LYS A 22 2.62 -11.66 -11.65
C LYS A 22 1.16 -11.53 -12.02
N THR A 23 0.44 -12.65 -12.00
CA THR A 23 -1.02 -12.66 -12.14
C THR A 23 -1.58 -11.99 -10.88
N ARG A 24 -2.23 -10.83 -11.02
CA ARG A 24 -2.84 -10.15 -9.87
C ARG A 24 -3.94 -11.04 -9.30
N PRO A 25 -3.94 -11.33 -7.97
CA PRO A 25 -5.01 -12.08 -7.36
C PRO A 25 -6.33 -11.33 -7.53
N THR A 26 -7.39 -12.06 -7.90
CA THR A 26 -8.72 -11.48 -8.10
C THR A 26 -9.35 -11.18 -6.75
N ILE A 27 -9.69 -9.92 -6.51
CA ILE A 27 -10.43 -9.48 -5.34
C ILE A 27 -11.93 -9.60 -5.68
N VAL A 28 -12.67 -10.35 -4.85
CA VAL A 28 -14.13 -10.48 -4.97
C VAL A 28 -14.75 -9.55 -3.94
N LEU A 29 -15.48 -8.53 -4.41
CA LEU A 29 -16.15 -7.56 -3.56
C LEU A 29 -17.28 -8.24 -2.76
N GLY A 30 -17.37 -7.92 -1.47
CA GLY A 30 -18.42 -8.42 -0.60
C GLY A 30 -18.17 -9.83 -0.03
N GLU A 31 -17.16 -10.56 -0.47
CA GLU A 31 -16.79 -11.85 0.11
C GLU A 31 -15.74 -11.70 1.21
N SER A 32 -15.91 -12.54 2.25
CA SER A 32 -14.97 -12.58 3.39
C SER A 32 -13.82 -13.52 3.09
N HIS A 33 -12.61 -13.00 3.11
CA HIS A 33 -11.39 -13.79 2.98
C HIS A 33 -10.41 -13.49 4.12
N SER A 34 -9.55 -14.46 4.40
CA SER A 34 -8.48 -14.28 5.39
C SER A 34 -7.22 -13.77 4.73
N TYR A 35 -6.66 -12.70 5.29
CA TYR A 35 -5.44 -12.05 4.81
C TYR A 35 -4.43 -11.89 5.94
N PRO A 36 -3.12 -12.11 5.68
CA PRO A 36 -2.07 -11.66 6.57
C PRO A 36 -2.15 -10.15 6.79
N VAL A 37 -1.97 -9.70 8.03
CA VAL A 37 -2.07 -8.28 8.40
C VAL A 37 -0.69 -7.68 8.61
N LEU A 38 -0.49 -6.51 8.06
CA LEU A 38 0.67 -5.66 8.33
C LEU A 38 0.21 -4.38 9.05
N PRO A 39 0.40 -4.30 10.38
CA PRO A 39 0.08 -3.09 11.13
C PRO A 39 1.05 -1.97 10.79
N LEU A 40 0.52 -0.81 10.36
CA LEU A 40 1.28 0.39 10.00
C LEU A 40 1.25 1.40 11.16
N ARG A 41 2.41 2.01 11.48
CA ARG A 41 2.54 2.92 12.63
C ARG A 41 2.09 4.35 12.33
N ASP A 42 2.53 4.88 11.22
CA ASP A 42 2.53 6.32 10.92
C ASP A 42 2.06 6.67 9.51
N ILE A 43 1.52 5.69 8.80
CA ILE A 43 1.03 5.89 7.44
C ILE A 43 -0.32 5.21 7.23
N VAL A 44 -1.19 5.89 6.49
CA VAL A 44 -2.42 5.34 5.92
C VAL A 44 -2.18 5.14 4.43
N VAL A 45 -2.39 3.93 3.96
CA VAL A 45 -2.23 3.58 2.54
C VAL A 45 -3.59 3.60 1.88
N PHE A 46 -3.71 4.36 0.79
CA PHE A 46 -4.93 4.44 -0.01
C PHE A 46 -4.86 3.48 -1.20
N PRO A 47 -6.00 3.12 -1.81
CA PRO A 47 -6.03 2.44 -3.10
C PRO A 47 -5.18 3.17 -4.14
N HIS A 48 -4.56 2.41 -5.04
CA HIS A 48 -3.66 2.91 -6.11
C HIS A 48 -2.39 3.64 -5.63
N MET A 49 -2.12 3.64 -4.32
CA MET A 49 -0.91 4.20 -3.76
C MET A 49 0.23 3.18 -3.80
N ILE A 50 1.38 3.59 -4.34
CA ILE A 50 2.61 2.78 -4.29
C ILE A 50 3.54 3.39 -3.25
N VAL A 51 3.88 2.62 -2.22
CA VAL A 51 4.67 3.12 -1.10
C VAL A 51 5.73 2.13 -0.65
N PRO A 52 6.96 2.60 -0.38
CA PRO A 52 7.99 1.79 0.27
C PRO A 52 7.75 1.80 1.79
N LEU A 53 7.68 0.62 2.39
CA LEU A 53 7.55 0.43 3.83
C LEU A 53 8.81 -0.21 4.39
N PHE A 54 9.19 0.16 5.61
CA PHE A 54 10.28 -0.45 6.36
C PHE A 54 9.70 -1.26 7.51
N VAL A 55 9.93 -2.57 7.48
CA VAL A 55 9.33 -3.52 8.40
C VAL A 55 10.45 -4.21 9.20
N GLY A 56 10.43 -4.00 10.52
CA GLY A 56 11.41 -4.59 11.45
C GLY A 56 10.81 -5.59 12.43
N ARG A 57 9.47 -5.67 12.54
CA ARG A 57 8.80 -6.60 13.45
C ARG A 57 8.81 -8.02 12.88
N GLU A 58 9.18 -8.99 13.69
CA GLU A 58 9.30 -10.39 13.25
C GLU A 58 7.98 -10.96 12.72
N LYS A 59 6.85 -10.74 13.42
CA LYS A 59 5.51 -11.16 12.96
C LYS A 59 5.15 -10.56 11.61
N SER A 60 5.50 -9.28 11.39
CA SER A 60 5.23 -8.58 10.13
C SER A 60 6.12 -9.09 8.99
N ILE A 61 7.37 -9.43 9.28
CA ILE A 61 8.29 -10.03 8.29
C ILE A 61 7.78 -11.40 7.86
N ARG A 62 7.32 -12.23 8.81
CA ARG A 62 6.74 -13.55 8.51
C ARG A 62 5.46 -13.44 7.67
N ALA A 63 4.59 -12.46 7.98
CA ALA A 63 3.41 -12.18 7.16
C ALA A 63 3.79 -11.86 5.71
N LEU A 64 4.79 -11.01 5.49
CA LEU A 64 5.30 -10.67 4.16
C LEU A 64 5.91 -11.86 3.43
N GLU A 65 6.67 -12.70 4.12
CA GLU A 65 7.25 -13.92 3.55
C GLU A 65 6.17 -14.92 3.10
N GLU A 66 5.10 -15.04 3.88
CA GLU A 66 3.97 -15.91 3.54
C GLU A 66 3.23 -15.41 2.30
N VAL A 67 2.97 -14.09 2.24
CA VAL A 67 2.37 -13.43 1.08
C VAL A 67 3.20 -13.63 -0.18
N MET A 68 4.52 -13.50 -0.07
CA MET A 68 5.43 -13.69 -1.21
C MET A 68 5.52 -15.14 -1.70
N LYS A 69 5.36 -16.13 -0.80
CA LYS A 69 5.36 -17.55 -1.19
C LYS A 69 4.12 -17.93 -1.98
N ASN A 70 2.97 -17.38 -1.58
CA ASN A 70 1.67 -17.74 -2.12
C ASN A 70 1.15 -16.77 -3.19
N ASP A 71 1.91 -15.72 -3.52
CA ASP A 71 1.50 -14.60 -4.39
C ASP A 71 0.13 -14.02 -3.98
N ALA A 72 -0.06 -13.92 -2.65
CA ALA A 72 -1.30 -13.52 -2.01
C ALA A 72 -1.37 -12.00 -1.79
N LEU A 73 -2.52 -11.52 -1.34
CA LEU A 73 -2.70 -10.15 -0.88
C LEU A 73 -2.34 -10.02 0.60
N ILE A 74 -1.95 -8.81 0.98
CA ILE A 74 -1.73 -8.42 2.37
C ILE A 74 -2.70 -7.32 2.76
N LEU A 75 -3.21 -7.37 3.98
CA LEU A 75 -4.05 -6.29 4.54
C LEU A 75 -3.16 -5.29 5.28
N LEU A 76 -3.13 -4.06 4.81
CA LEU A 76 -2.47 -2.94 5.45
C LEU A 76 -3.46 -2.23 6.35
N ALA A 77 -3.24 -2.24 7.65
CA ALA A 77 -4.11 -1.60 8.62
C ALA A 77 -3.32 -0.67 9.53
N THR A 78 -3.79 0.57 9.69
CA THR A 78 -3.09 1.59 10.48
C THR A 78 -3.37 1.42 11.96
N GLN A 79 -2.35 1.62 12.80
CA GLN A 79 -2.49 1.63 14.25
C GLN A 79 -3.05 2.97 14.74
N LYS A 80 -3.88 2.93 15.77
CA LYS A 80 -4.39 4.12 16.48
C LYS A 80 -3.28 4.81 17.26
N ASN A 81 -2.34 4.02 17.79
CA ASN A 81 -1.19 4.51 18.54
C ASN A 81 0.12 3.99 17.91
N ALA A 82 0.93 4.88 17.35
CA ALA A 82 2.20 4.53 16.69
C ALA A 82 3.27 3.98 17.65
N SER A 83 3.12 4.20 18.97
CA SER A 83 4.10 3.76 19.98
C SER A 83 3.98 2.29 20.35
N ASP A 84 2.90 1.61 19.95
CA ASP A 84 2.68 0.21 20.30
C ASP A 84 3.52 -0.71 19.40
N ASP A 85 4.38 -1.50 20.03
CA ASP A 85 5.22 -2.45 19.30
C ASP A 85 4.47 -3.74 18.92
N ASP A 86 3.52 -4.19 19.73
CA ASP A 86 2.64 -5.35 19.45
C ASP A 86 1.18 -4.93 19.65
N PRO A 87 0.58 -4.25 18.65
CA PRO A 87 -0.75 -3.69 18.79
C PRO A 87 -1.80 -4.79 18.92
N SER A 88 -2.68 -4.64 19.93
CA SER A 88 -3.87 -5.48 20.03
C SER A 88 -4.83 -5.17 18.88
N PRO A 89 -5.73 -6.09 18.51
CA PRO A 89 -6.75 -5.87 17.49
C PRO A 89 -7.55 -4.57 17.67
N GLU A 90 -7.82 -4.19 18.91
CA GLU A 90 -8.56 -2.96 19.29
C GLU A 90 -7.75 -1.68 19.04
N SER A 91 -6.41 -1.80 19.03
CA SER A 91 -5.47 -0.70 18.76
C SER A 91 -5.23 -0.45 17.27
N ILE A 92 -5.88 -1.21 16.39
CA ILE A 92 -5.81 -1.08 14.93
C ILE A 92 -7.15 -0.57 14.43
N TYR A 93 -7.14 0.22 13.34
CA TYR A 93 -8.37 0.64 12.68
C TYR A 93 -9.03 -0.54 11.95
N GLU A 94 -10.36 -0.51 11.89
CA GLU A 94 -11.13 -1.60 11.27
C GLU A 94 -11.10 -1.56 9.74
N VAL A 95 -10.91 -0.39 9.15
CA VAL A 95 -10.79 -0.23 7.70
C VAL A 95 -9.32 -0.07 7.34
N GLY A 96 -8.88 -0.90 6.44
CA GLY A 96 -7.54 -0.88 5.86
C GLY A 96 -7.59 -1.01 4.35
N THR A 97 -6.44 -1.30 3.75
CA THR A 97 -6.30 -1.45 2.31
C THR A 97 -5.66 -2.79 1.98
N LEU A 98 -6.31 -3.56 1.11
CA LEU A 98 -5.70 -4.74 0.50
C LEU A 98 -4.62 -4.27 -0.46
N ALA A 99 -3.46 -4.88 -0.36
CA ALA A 99 -2.30 -4.51 -1.16
C ALA A 99 -1.59 -5.72 -1.76
N SER A 100 -0.94 -5.50 -2.89
CA SER A 100 0.01 -6.45 -3.46
C SER A 100 1.44 -6.06 -3.11
N VAL A 101 2.30 -7.06 -2.90
CA VAL A 101 3.73 -6.86 -2.67
C VAL A 101 4.43 -6.88 -4.02
N LEU A 102 4.93 -5.70 -4.45
CA LEU A 102 5.64 -5.56 -5.72
C LEU A 102 7.09 -6.01 -5.59
N GLN A 103 7.75 -5.64 -4.50
CA GLN A 103 9.16 -5.95 -4.27
C GLN A 103 9.44 -6.08 -2.77
N LEU A 104 10.30 -7.02 -2.42
CA LEU A 104 10.79 -7.23 -1.07
C LEU A 104 12.32 -7.29 -1.09
N LEU A 105 12.96 -6.49 -0.25
CA LEU A 105 14.41 -6.43 -0.11
C LEU A 105 14.78 -6.57 1.38
N LYS A 106 15.53 -7.62 1.72
CA LYS A 106 16.07 -7.80 3.07
C LYS A 106 17.35 -6.97 3.22
N LEU A 107 17.40 -6.13 4.25
CA LEU A 107 18.57 -5.31 4.57
C LEU A 107 19.51 -6.06 5.54
N PRO A 108 20.79 -5.69 5.59
CA PRO A 108 21.78 -6.34 6.43
C PRO A 108 21.50 -6.21 7.95
N ASP A 109 20.74 -5.22 8.35
CA ASP A 109 20.32 -4.93 9.73
C ASP A 109 19.13 -5.79 10.20
N GLY A 110 18.63 -6.69 9.34
CA GLY A 110 17.45 -7.51 9.59
C GLY A 110 16.11 -6.84 9.25
N THR A 111 16.11 -5.55 8.91
CA THR A 111 14.92 -4.84 8.44
C THR A 111 14.57 -5.26 7.01
N VAL A 112 13.29 -5.31 6.70
CA VAL A 112 12.78 -5.59 5.37
C VAL A 112 12.21 -4.31 4.77
N LYS A 113 12.76 -3.90 3.62
CA LYS A 113 12.16 -2.88 2.78
C LYS A 113 11.22 -3.54 1.79
N VAL A 114 9.95 -3.16 1.83
CA VAL A 114 8.92 -3.70 0.94
C VAL A 114 8.28 -2.59 0.15
N LEU A 115 8.06 -2.80 -1.14
CA LEU A 115 7.27 -1.92 -2.00
C LEU A 115 5.90 -2.55 -2.18
N VAL A 116 4.87 -1.84 -1.76
CA VAL A 116 3.48 -2.29 -1.84
C VAL A 116 2.64 -1.38 -2.72
N GLU A 117 1.65 -1.95 -3.40
CA GLU A 117 0.62 -1.24 -4.15
C GLU A 117 -0.72 -1.49 -3.48
N GLY A 118 -1.37 -0.42 -2.99
CA GLY A 118 -2.76 -0.49 -2.51
C GLY A 118 -3.71 -0.81 -3.65
N LEU A 119 -4.66 -1.68 -3.42
CA LEU A 119 -5.64 -2.11 -4.43
C LEU A 119 -7.04 -1.65 -4.08
N GLU A 120 -7.62 -2.22 -3.02
CA GLU A 120 -9.01 -1.99 -2.62
C GLU A 120 -9.11 -1.73 -1.11
N ARG A 121 -10.10 -0.94 -0.71
CA ARG A 121 -10.47 -0.80 0.71
C ARG A 121 -11.02 -2.11 1.24
N ALA A 122 -10.73 -2.44 2.49
CA ALA A 122 -11.30 -3.61 3.14
C ALA A 122 -11.63 -3.33 4.60
N ARG A 123 -12.75 -3.87 5.06
CA ARG A 123 -13.15 -3.82 6.47
C ARG A 123 -12.84 -5.15 7.15
N VAL A 124 -12.13 -5.07 8.25
CA VAL A 124 -11.83 -6.20 9.11
C VAL A 124 -13.12 -6.62 9.84
N GLN A 125 -13.42 -7.90 9.79
CA GLN A 125 -14.53 -8.49 10.55
C GLN A 125 -14.02 -9.17 11.82
N LYS A 126 -12.89 -9.86 11.71
CA LYS A 126 -12.33 -10.62 12.83
C LYS A 126 -10.82 -10.78 12.67
N TYR A 127 -10.09 -10.58 13.75
CA TYR A 127 -8.68 -10.95 13.83
C TYR A 127 -8.53 -12.40 14.29
N THR A 128 -7.56 -13.10 13.71
CA THR A 128 -7.13 -14.43 14.13
C THR A 128 -5.65 -14.34 14.45
N ASP A 129 -5.30 -14.55 15.72
CA ASP A 129 -3.93 -14.53 16.15
C ASP A 129 -3.31 -15.90 15.84
N ARG A 130 -2.43 -15.94 14.85
CA ARG A 130 -1.57 -17.08 14.59
C ARG A 130 -0.26 -16.88 15.36
N SER A 131 0.36 -17.94 15.80
CA SER A 131 1.64 -17.88 16.52
C SER A 131 2.76 -17.24 15.72
N GLU A 132 2.68 -17.29 14.40
CA GLU A 132 3.73 -16.81 13.49
C GLU A 132 3.48 -15.38 12.98
N TYR A 133 2.23 -15.01 12.66
CA TYR A 133 1.84 -13.70 12.17
C TYR A 133 0.37 -13.41 12.46
N SER A 134 -0.02 -12.14 12.40
CA SER A 134 -1.42 -11.74 12.56
C SER A 134 -2.17 -11.93 11.25
N GLU A 135 -3.36 -12.53 11.33
CA GLU A 135 -4.28 -12.74 10.21
C GLU A 135 -5.61 -12.09 10.54
N ALA A 136 -6.30 -11.57 9.53
CA ALA A 136 -7.65 -11.05 9.71
C ALA A 136 -8.56 -11.52 8.58
N THR A 137 -9.79 -11.83 8.92
CA THR A 137 -10.87 -11.98 7.96
C THR A 137 -11.39 -10.59 7.63
N ALA A 138 -11.34 -10.21 6.36
CA ALA A 138 -11.79 -8.92 5.89
C ALA A 138 -12.64 -9.04 4.63
N VAL A 139 -13.47 -8.03 4.40
CA VAL A 139 -14.35 -7.91 3.24
C VAL A 139 -13.91 -6.70 2.45
N ALA A 140 -13.66 -6.88 1.15
CA ALA A 140 -13.38 -5.77 0.25
C ALA A 140 -14.63 -4.89 0.08
N LEU A 141 -14.44 -3.59 0.22
CA LEU A 141 -15.49 -2.57 0.12
C LEU A 141 -15.48 -1.96 -1.27
N ALA A 142 -16.67 -1.81 -1.85
CA ALA A 142 -16.85 -1.04 -3.07
C ALA A 142 -17.15 0.43 -2.74
N ASP A 143 -16.64 1.33 -3.56
CA ASP A 143 -17.05 2.73 -3.51
C ASP A 143 -18.51 2.84 -3.96
N THR A 144 -19.28 3.67 -3.26
CA THR A 144 -20.68 3.96 -3.57
C THR A 144 -20.79 5.33 -4.25
N ASP A 145 -21.77 5.48 -5.14
CA ASP A 145 -22.17 6.76 -5.76
C ASP A 145 -21.06 7.52 -6.57
N ALA A 146 -19.95 6.86 -6.89
CA ALA A 146 -18.83 7.48 -7.63
C ALA A 146 -19.19 8.00 -9.03
N THR A 147 -20.37 7.70 -9.56
CA THR A 147 -20.82 8.10 -10.90
C THR A 147 -21.95 9.14 -10.91
N SER A 148 -22.32 9.68 -9.76
CA SER A 148 -23.37 10.69 -9.66
C SER A 148 -22.90 12.06 -10.19
N VAL A 149 -23.84 12.89 -10.68
CA VAL A 149 -23.55 14.26 -11.13
C VAL A 149 -23.00 15.11 -9.97
N GLU A 150 -23.46 14.84 -8.75
CA GLU A 150 -22.97 15.50 -7.54
C GLU A 150 -21.52 15.13 -7.26
N ALA A 151 -21.16 13.85 -7.38
CA ALA A 151 -19.79 13.39 -7.22
C ALA A 151 -18.85 14.03 -8.26
N GLU A 152 -19.30 14.18 -9.51
CA GLU A 152 -18.54 14.87 -10.55
C GLU A 152 -18.30 16.35 -10.19
N ALA A 153 -19.32 17.05 -9.74
CA ALA A 153 -19.21 18.45 -9.36
C ALA A 153 -18.26 18.64 -8.15
N LEU A 154 -18.37 17.76 -7.14
CA LEU A 154 -17.49 17.77 -5.98
C LEU A 154 -16.04 17.44 -6.36
N ALA A 155 -15.82 16.44 -7.22
CA ALA A 155 -14.48 16.08 -7.68
C ALA A 155 -13.78 17.24 -8.40
N ARG A 156 -14.51 17.97 -9.25
CA ARG A 156 -13.99 19.18 -9.93
C ARG A 156 -13.61 20.26 -8.93
N SER A 157 -14.43 20.49 -7.89
CA SER A 157 -14.11 21.44 -6.83
C SER A 157 -12.86 21.02 -6.07
N VAL A 158 -12.77 19.75 -5.67
CA VAL A 158 -11.61 19.18 -4.96
C VAL A 158 -10.32 19.32 -5.78
N VAL A 159 -10.36 19.09 -7.09
CA VAL A 159 -9.20 19.28 -7.97
C VAL A 159 -8.75 20.73 -8.01
N SER A 160 -9.70 21.68 -8.10
CA SER A 160 -9.40 23.13 -8.10
C SER A 160 -8.80 23.59 -6.76
N ASP A 161 -9.35 23.10 -5.64
CA ASP A 161 -8.87 23.40 -4.31
C ASP A 161 -7.48 22.77 -4.06
N PHE A 162 -7.28 21.55 -4.56
CA PHE A 162 -5.98 20.87 -4.50
C PHE A 162 -4.91 21.61 -5.32
N GLU A 163 -5.24 22.12 -6.50
CA GLU A 163 -4.32 22.97 -7.28
C GLU A 163 -3.88 24.20 -6.48
N SER A 164 -4.83 24.85 -5.80
CA SER A 164 -4.56 26.01 -4.95
C SER A 164 -3.69 25.61 -3.74
N TYR A 165 -3.97 24.46 -3.13
CA TYR A 165 -3.18 23.91 -2.04
C TYR A 165 -1.73 23.60 -2.45
N VAL A 166 -1.52 22.98 -3.63
CA VAL A 166 -0.18 22.67 -4.17
C VAL A 166 0.61 23.96 -4.44
N LYS A 167 -0.02 25.02 -4.97
CA LYS A 167 0.64 26.32 -5.16
C LYS A 167 1.15 26.94 -3.85
N LEU A 168 0.44 26.72 -2.75
CA LEU A 168 0.84 27.19 -1.42
C LEU A 168 1.83 26.25 -0.74
N SER A 169 1.82 24.96 -1.08
CA SER A 169 2.67 23.93 -0.49
C SER A 169 4.00 23.80 -1.25
N LYS A 170 5.11 24.09 -0.57
CA LYS A 170 6.46 23.90 -1.13
C LYS A 170 6.90 22.42 -1.20
N LYS A 171 6.11 21.49 -0.66
CA LYS A 171 6.46 20.08 -0.50
C LYS A 171 5.93 19.19 -1.62
N ILE A 172 4.95 19.67 -2.38
CA ILE A 172 4.27 18.87 -3.43
C ILE A 172 4.72 19.41 -4.79
N SER A 173 5.13 18.51 -5.69
CA SER A 173 5.47 18.90 -7.05
C SER A 173 4.23 19.33 -7.84
N ALA A 174 4.37 20.38 -8.66
CA ALA A 174 3.29 20.83 -9.55
C ALA A 174 2.85 19.76 -10.57
N GLU A 175 3.71 18.78 -10.86
CA GLU A 175 3.39 17.66 -11.75
C GLU A 175 2.25 16.78 -11.21
N VAL A 176 2.10 16.70 -9.89
CA VAL A 176 1.02 15.95 -9.24
C VAL A 176 -0.35 16.48 -9.63
N VAL A 177 -0.50 17.79 -9.80
CA VAL A 177 -1.75 18.41 -10.25
C VAL A 177 -2.15 17.88 -11.63
N GLY A 178 -1.20 17.78 -12.56
CA GLY A 178 -1.44 17.24 -13.89
C GLY A 178 -1.88 15.76 -13.86
N VAL A 179 -1.30 14.97 -12.95
CA VAL A 179 -1.70 13.55 -12.74
C VAL A 179 -3.14 13.48 -12.23
N VAL A 180 -3.49 14.28 -11.21
CA VAL A 180 -4.84 14.30 -10.63
C VAL A 180 -5.88 14.77 -11.65
N GLN A 181 -5.57 15.79 -12.44
CA GLN A 181 -6.47 16.32 -13.49
C GLN A 181 -6.71 15.31 -14.63
N ALA A 182 -5.78 14.39 -14.87
CA ALA A 182 -5.91 13.36 -15.90
C ALA A 182 -6.80 12.16 -15.48
N ILE A 183 -7.14 12.06 -14.19
CA ILE A 183 -7.96 10.96 -13.66
C ILE A 183 -9.44 11.25 -13.96
N THR A 184 -10.10 10.30 -14.62
CA THR A 184 -11.54 10.37 -14.94
C THR A 184 -12.43 9.69 -13.90
N ASP A 185 -11.86 8.86 -13.06
CA ASP A 185 -12.54 8.12 -11.99
C ASP A 185 -12.50 8.96 -10.69
N PHE A 186 -13.65 9.43 -10.24
CA PHE A 186 -13.75 10.38 -9.11
C PHE A 186 -13.31 9.76 -7.77
N ALA A 187 -13.52 8.46 -7.56
CA ALA A 187 -13.01 7.77 -6.38
C ALA A 187 -11.47 7.82 -6.35
N LYS A 188 -10.84 7.57 -7.49
CA LYS A 188 -9.36 7.66 -7.62
C LYS A 188 -8.83 9.08 -7.45
N VAL A 189 -9.59 10.11 -7.87
CA VAL A 189 -9.22 11.51 -7.63
C VAL A 189 -9.10 11.76 -6.13
N THR A 190 -10.09 11.32 -5.34
CA THR A 190 -10.11 11.50 -3.89
C THR A 190 -8.91 10.81 -3.24
N ASP A 191 -8.64 9.57 -3.62
CA ASP A 191 -7.50 8.81 -3.09
C ASP A 191 -6.15 9.45 -3.45
N GLN A 192 -6.00 9.93 -4.69
CA GLN A 192 -4.80 10.62 -5.13
C GLN A 192 -4.58 11.95 -4.40
N VAL A 193 -5.62 12.70 -4.14
CA VAL A 193 -5.53 13.93 -3.34
C VAL A 193 -5.17 13.61 -1.89
N ALA A 194 -5.87 12.65 -1.28
CA ALA A 194 -5.72 12.29 0.14
C ALA A 194 -4.28 11.88 0.51
N GLN A 195 -3.58 11.17 -0.37
CA GLN A 195 -2.19 10.74 -0.11
C GLN A 195 -1.21 11.93 -0.03
N HIS A 196 -1.52 13.08 -0.64
CA HIS A 196 -0.67 14.27 -0.64
C HIS A 196 -1.03 15.29 0.44
N LEU A 197 -2.14 15.11 1.16
CA LEU A 197 -2.55 16.03 2.22
C LEU A 197 -1.63 15.88 3.45
N ALA A 198 -1.17 17.01 3.99
CA ALA A 198 -0.38 17.06 5.20
C ALA A 198 -1.29 17.18 6.45
N VAL A 199 -2.13 16.16 6.65
CA VAL A 199 -3.07 16.07 7.78
C VAL A 199 -2.68 14.95 8.75
N LYS A 200 -3.32 14.89 9.91
CA LYS A 200 -3.08 13.84 10.92
C LYS A 200 -3.51 12.47 10.41
N ILE A 201 -2.94 11.42 10.98
CA ILE A 201 -3.27 10.02 10.63
C ILE A 201 -4.75 9.74 10.82
N ALA A 202 -5.36 10.23 11.92
CA ALA A 202 -6.79 10.06 12.19
C ALA A 202 -7.67 10.68 11.09
N ASP A 203 -7.31 11.86 10.58
CA ASP A 203 -8.05 12.53 9.51
C ASP A 203 -7.92 11.78 8.18
N ARG A 204 -6.70 11.29 7.87
CA ARG A 204 -6.48 10.41 6.70
C ARG A 204 -7.28 9.12 6.80
N GLN A 205 -7.30 8.53 7.99
CA GLN A 205 -8.06 7.31 8.23
C GLN A 205 -9.57 7.56 8.04
N GLY A 206 -10.09 8.70 8.52
CA GLY A 206 -11.47 9.11 8.27
C GLY A 206 -11.81 9.21 6.78
N ILE A 207 -10.88 9.72 5.96
CA ILE A 207 -11.05 9.73 4.49
C ILE A 207 -11.08 8.29 3.93
N LEU A 208 -10.20 7.40 4.41
CA LEU A 208 -10.17 6.01 3.95
C LEU A 208 -11.46 5.26 4.30
N GLU A 209 -12.07 5.57 5.44
CA GLU A 209 -13.31 4.95 5.94
C GLU A 209 -14.57 5.45 5.22
N THR A 210 -14.48 6.61 4.55
CA THR A 210 -15.59 7.19 3.80
C THR A 210 -15.68 6.55 2.41
N LEU A 211 -16.84 5.96 2.10
CA LEU A 211 -17.08 5.23 0.85
C LEU A 211 -17.93 6.03 -0.17
N SER A 212 -18.37 7.22 0.21
CA SER A 212 -19.28 8.07 -0.58
C SER A 212 -18.78 9.51 -0.58
#